data_db1c6c5ae528eee80fa78f428974b214
#
_entry.id   db1c6c5ae528eee80fa78f428974b214
#
_cell.length_a   1.000
_cell.length_b   1.000
_cell.length_c   1.000
_cell.angle_alpha   90.00
_cell.angle_beta   90.00
_cell.angle_gamma   90.00
#
_symmetry.space_group_name_H-M   'P 1'
#
loop_
_entity.id
_entity.type
_entity.pdbx_description
1 polymer ?
#
loop_
_entity_poly.entity_id
_entity_poly.type
_entity_poly.pdbx_seq_one_letter_code
_entity_poly.pdbx_strand_id
1 'polypeptide(L)'
;MKLATLVFAAISVAPAAAFAQQPIVIKAARVIDGKGGIRTNAAVVVDGSKIVRIEANPSRVTYDLGDATLMPGWIDTHVHIANHFDRDTGRLHSGESKPETNEEQTMYLLENAYNVLMSGFTTIQSPGAEIDRYLRDAVAHAAVPGPRTLTSLRAITDQTGTPDQIRAFVRQAVADGADFVKLFATKSIREGGAQTMTDEQIQAACGEAKALGKRTIVHAQGPEGAKASVLAGCTAIEHGNRLTDEVLDLMVSHGTYFDSNNHLLLHNYIENKPHYLGIGNYNEEGFKYLENGLPTGNDTFKRALKKKVKMVFGTDGMPGAIGREYDELVYRVKDGGQAPMDAIVSATSLSAESIGLGHLIGTLAAGMEADIIATPGNPLQDITVVRHVTFVMRGGTVFKNVAPPSSMKPSMSKQ
;
A
#
# COMPACT_ATOMS: atom_id res chain seq x y z
N MET A 1 -9.54 23.25 -78.16
CA MET A 1 -9.23 23.39 -76.70
C MET A 1 -10.52 23.21 -75.89
N LYS A 2 -10.69 22.07 -75.20
CA LYS A 2 -11.86 21.82 -74.33
C LYS A 2 -11.41 22.07 -72.94
N LEU A 3 -11.99 23.08 -72.24
CA LEU A 3 -11.81 23.33 -70.83
C LEU A 3 -12.55 22.24 -70.01
N ALA A 4 -11.83 21.52 -69.16
CA ALA A 4 -12.42 20.61 -68.18
C ALA A 4 -12.63 21.39 -66.90
N THR A 5 -13.89 21.51 -66.50
CA THR A 5 -14.30 22.10 -65.19
C THR A 5 -14.15 21.06 -64.08
N LEU A 6 -13.22 21.27 -63.19
CA LEU A 6 -13.08 20.48 -61.99
C LEU A 6 -14.10 20.96 -60.94
N VAL A 7 -15.05 20.08 -60.57
CA VAL A 7 -15.97 20.32 -59.46
C VAL A 7 -15.33 19.80 -58.18
N PHE A 8 -14.97 20.68 -57.25
CA PHE A 8 -14.54 20.33 -55.91
C PHE A 8 -15.79 20.07 -55.04
N ALA A 9 -16.01 18.82 -54.64
CA ALA A 9 -16.99 18.49 -53.64
C ALA A 9 -16.40 18.75 -52.23
N ALA A 10 -16.92 19.75 -51.55
CA ALA A 10 -16.56 20.02 -50.14
C ALA A 10 -17.22 18.95 -49.24
N ILE A 11 -16.41 18.05 -48.68
CA ILE A 11 -16.84 17.09 -47.66
C ILE A 11 -16.92 17.86 -46.33
N SER A 12 -18.13 18.19 -45.88
CA SER A 12 -18.35 18.74 -44.55
C SER A 12 -18.22 17.61 -43.51
N VAL A 13 -17.10 17.56 -42.78
CA VAL A 13 -16.93 16.72 -41.60
C VAL A 13 -17.73 17.35 -40.46
N ALA A 14 -18.89 16.80 -40.16
CA ALA A 14 -19.62 17.19 -38.98
C ALA A 14 -18.79 16.76 -37.74
N PRO A 15 -18.61 17.63 -36.74
CA PRO A 15 -17.92 17.23 -35.50
C PRO A 15 -18.70 16.09 -34.84
N ALA A 16 -18.06 14.95 -34.64
CA ALA A 16 -18.61 13.89 -33.84
C ALA A 16 -18.91 14.45 -32.45
N ALA A 17 -20.19 14.53 -32.07
CA ALA A 17 -20.58 14.89 -30.73
C ALA A 17 -19.95 13.85 -29.79
N ALA A 18 -18.93 14.26 -29.02
CA ALA A 18 -18.41 13.45 -27.94
C ALA A 18 -19.57 13.24 -26.96
N PHE A 19 -20.12 12.01 -26.93
CA PHE A 19 -21.07 11.65 -25.90
C PHE A 19 -20.34 11.75 -24.55
N ALA A 20 -20.64 12.79 -23.78
CA ALA A 20 -20.15 12.93 -22.43
C ALA A 20 -20.53 11.68 -21.65
N GLN A 21 -19.54 10.94 -21.17
CA GLN A 21 -19.79 9.75 -20.35
C GLN A 21 -20.60 10.19 -19.13
N GLN A 22 -21.73 9.50 -18.90
CA GLN A 22 -22.57 9.82 -17.76
C GLN A 22 -21.83 9.53 -16.45
N PRO A 23 -21.93 10.41 -15.43
CA PRO A 23 -21.32 10.17 -14.15
C PRO A 23 -21.73 8.84 -13.53
N ILE A 24 -20.80 8.15 -12.90
CA ILE A 24 -21.04 6.92 -12.14
C ILE A 24 -21.48 7.34 -10.73
N VAL A 25 -22.60 6.77 -10.28
CA VAL A 25 -23.17 7.03 -8.94
C VAL A 25 -23.18 5.73 -8.14
N ILE A 26 -22.36 5.69 -7.08
CA ILE A 26 -22.15 4.52 -6.23
C ILE A 26 -22.82 4.79 -4.88
N LYS A 27 -23.92 4.10 -4.59
CA LYS A 27 -24.70 4.25 -3.36
C LYS A 27 -24.44 3.10 -2.41
N ALA A 28 -24.34 3.40 -1.10
CA ALA A 28 -24.22 2.40 -0.04
C ALA A 28 -24.89 2.91 1.25
N ALA A 29 -25.11 1.99 2.20
CA ALA A 29 -25.65 2.34 3.50
C ALA A 29 -24.69 3.25 4.29
N ARG A 30 -23.38 3.12 4.08
CA ARG A 30 -22.35 3.89 4.78
C ARG A 30 -21.26 4.35 3.83
N VAL A 31 -20.74 5.55 4.08
CA VAL A 31 -19.57 6.12 3.41
C VAL A 31 -18.63 6.61 4.51
N ILE A 32 -17.45 6.03 4.61
CA ILE A 32 -16.35 6.49 5.47
C ILE A 32 -15.39 7.27 4.58
N ASP A 33 -15.11 8.52 4.93
CA ASP A 33 -14.36 9.44 4.08
C ASP A 33 -12.84 9.25 4.08
N GLY A 34 -12.32 8.39 4.97
CA GLY A 34 -10.88 8.18 5.16
C GLY A 34 -10.20 9.14 6.14
N LYS A 35 -10.93 10.12 6.69
CA LYS A 35 -10.46 11.09 7.71
C LYS A 35 -11.25 11.03 9.02
N GLY A 36 -12.07 9.98 9.19
CA GLY A 36 -12.89 9.78 10.38
C GLY A 36 -14.35 10.25 10.22
N GLY A 37 -14.71 10.88 9.10
CA GLY A 37 -16.09 11.26 8.81
C GLY A 37 -16.90 10.07 8.29
N ILE A 38 -18.19 10.02 8.70
CA ILE A 38 -19.15 8.99 8.30
C ILE A 38 -20.41 9.68 7.74
N ARG A 39 -20.92 9.16 6.63
CA ARG A 39 -22.25 9.49 6.09
C ARG A 39 -23.06 8.23 5.92
N THR A 40 -24.35 8.28 6.26
CA THR A 40 -25.28 7.18 6.08
C THR A 40 -26.18 7.42 4.88
N ASN A 41 -26.57 6.33 4.18
CA ASN A 41 -27.44 6.38 3.00
C ASN A 41 -26.97 7.43 1.98
N ALA A 42 -25.69 7.41 1.64
CA ALA A 42 -25.08 8.37 0.75
C ALA A 42 -24.54 7.72 -0.52
N ALA A 43 -24.30 8.52 -1.54
CA ALA A 43 -23.70 8.11 -2.78
C ALA A 43 -22.47 8.96 -3.10
N VAL A 44 -21.45 8.31 -3.63
CA VAL A 44 -20.25 8.95 -4.22
C VAL A 44 -20.51 9.08 -5.72
N VAL A 45 -20.38 10.29 -6.23
CA VAL A 45 -20.55 10.62 -7.66
C VAL A 45 -19.19 10.80 -8.29
N VAL A 46 -18.92 10.04 -9.33
CA VAL A 46 -17.65 10.00 -10.06
C VAL A 46 -17.88 10.45 -11.50
N ASP A 47 -17.02 11.34 -11.97
CA ASP A 47 -16.95 11.77 -13.38
C ASP A 47 -15.52 11.59 -13.89
N GLY A 48 -15.34 10.77 -14.91
CA GLY A 48 -14.03 10.33 -15.36
C GLY A 48 -13.27 9.64 -14.23
N SER A 49 -12.07 10.14 -13.91
CA SER A 49 -11.24 9.61 -12.82
C SER A 49 -11.50 10.26 -11.46
N LYS A 50 -12.41 11.24 -11.36
CA LYS A 50 -12.54 12.09 -10.18
C LYS A 50 -13.85 11.91 -9.45
N ILE A 51 -13.77 11.98 -8.12
CA ILE A 51 -14.94 12.19 -7.26
C ILE A 51 -15.38 13.65 -7.43
N VAL A 52 -16.64 13.86 -7.83
CA VAL A 52 -17.18 15.21 -7.99
C VAL A 52 -17.98 15.68 -6.76
N ARG A 53 -18.66 14.75 -6.06
CA ARG A 53 -19.38 15.05 -4.81
C ARG A 53 -19.81 13.78 -4.09
N ILE A 54 -20.21 13.95 -2.84
CA ILE A 54 -20.96 12.96 -2.07
C ILE A 54 -22.33 13.56 -1.76
N GLU A 55 -23.40 12.85 -2.10
CA GLU A 55 -24.76 13.33 -1.95
C GLU A 55 -25.66 12.32 -1.26
N ALA A 56 -26.67 12.82 -0.55
CA ALA A 56 -27.79 12.01 -0.07
C ALA A 56 -28.89 11.96 -1.13
N ASN A 57 -29.62 10.83 -1.18
CA ASN A 57 -30.78 10.67 -2.07
C ASN A 57 -30.50 11.00 -3.54
N PRO A 58 -29.57 10.30 -4.21
CA PRO A 58 -29.26 10.54 -5.61
C PRO A 58 -30.49 10.24 -6.48
N SER A 59 -30.74 11.08 -7.49
CA SER A 59 -31.82 10.88 -8.46
C SER A 59 -31.57 9.70 -9.42
N ARG A 60 -30.32 9.29 -9.54
CA ARG A 60 -29.86 8.15 -10.36
C ARG A 60 -28.82 7.38 -9.57
N VAL A 61 -28.80 6.05 -9.72
CA VAL A 61 -27.83 5.16 -9.13
C VAL A 61 -27.27 4.25 -10.22
N THR A 62 -25.95 4.17 -10.35
CA THR A 62 -25.28 3.22 -11.26
C THR A 62 -25.01 1.90 -10.53
N TYR A 63 -24.50 1.97 -9.32
CA TYR A 63 -24.24 0.82 -8.45
C TYR A 63 -24.92 1.03 -7.10
N ASP A 64 -25.92 0.24 -6.75
CA ASP A 64 -26.51 0.17 -5.40
C ASP A 64 -25.86 -1.02 -4.66
N LEU A 65 -25.00 -0.73 -3.70
CA LEU A 65 -24.26 -1.73 -2.93
C LEU A 65 -24.97 -2.11 -1.62
N GLY A 66 -26.22 -1.68 -1.45
CA GLY A 66 -27.06 -2.06 -0.30
C GLY A 66 -26.44 -1.74 1.04
N ASP A 67 -26.32 -2.74 1.94
CA ASP A 67 -25.75 -2.58 3.28
C ASP A 67 -24.20 -2.50 3.32
N ALA A 68 -23.57 -2.21 2.23
CA ALA A 68 -22.12 -2.05 2.20
C ALA A 68 -21.64 -0.73 2.83
N THR A 69 -20.34 -0.70 3.13
CA THR A 69 -19.59 0.50 3.52
C THR A 69 -18.62 0.87 2.40
N LEU A 70 -18.77 2.07 1.82
CA LEU A 70 -17.80 2.67 0.91
C LEU A 70 -16.66 3.30 1.70
N MET A 71 -15.46 3.11 1.21
CA MET A 71 -14.22 3.68 1.77
C MET A 71 -13.30 4.12 0.62
N PRO A 72 -12.30 5.00 0.86
CA PRO A 72 -11.20 5.18 -0.08
C PRO A 72 -10.51 3.84 -0.32
N GLY A 73 -10.00 3.63 -1.52
CA GLY A 73 -9.10 2.51 -1.79
C GLY A 73 -7.94 2.50 -0.79
N TRP A 74 -7.64 1.34 -0.24
CA TRP A 74 -6.59 1.20 0.76
C TRP A 74 -5.21 1.37 0.13
N ILE A 75 -4.26 1.76 0.98
CA ILE A 75 -2.88 2.06 0.63
C ILE A 75 -1.98 1.21 1.51
N ASP A 76 -1.12 0.41 0.88
CA ASP A 76 -0.04 -0.32 1.55
C ASP A 76 1.28 0.40 1.30
N THR A 77 1.89 0.95 2.37
CA THR A 77 3.13 1.73 2.27
C THR A 77 4.39 0.87 2.23
N HIS A 78 4.24 -0.47 2.33
CA HIS A 78 5.37 -1.39 2.28
C HIS A 78 4.93 -2.79 1.84
N VAL A 79 5.20 -3.16 0.59
CA VAL A 79 4.95 -4.50 0.04
C VAL A 79 6.07 -4.91 -0.90
N HIS A 80 6.48 -6.17 -0.89
CA HIS A 80 7.46 -6.71 -1.82
C HIS A 80 6.74 -7.44 -2.97
N ILE A 81 6.15 -6.65 -3.88
CA ILE A 81 5.21 -7.14 -4.90
C ILE A 81 5.85 -8.12 -5.90
N ALA A 82 7.16 -8.09 -6.09
CA ALA A 82 7.87 -8.99 -6.99
C ALA A 82 8.16 -10.38 -6.37
N ASN A 83 8.04 -10.52 -5.05
CA ASN A 83 8.35 -11.78 -4.39
C ASN A 83 7.21 -12.81 -4.56
N HIS A 84 7.56 -14.07 -4.71
CA HIS A 84 6.61 -15.16 -4.91
C HIS A 84 7.13 -16.47 -4.36
N PHE A 85 6.25 -17.45 -4.21
CA PHE A 85 6.63 -18.85 -4.06
C PHE A 85 6.83 -19.45 -5.44
N ASP A 86 7.92 -20.17 -5.61
CA ASP A 86 8.22 -20.97 -6.78
C ASP A 86 7.13 -22.04 -6.96
N ARG A 87 6.51 -22.10 -8.13
CA ARG A 87 5.38 -23.02 -8.41
C ARG A 87 5.75 -24.48 -8.37
N ASP A 88 7.00 -24.80 -8.73
CA ASP A 88 7.47 -26.18 -8.79
C ASP A 88 7.77 -26.72 -7.40
N THR A 89 8.36 -25.91 -6.54
CA THR A 89 8.80 -26.30 -5.20
C THR A 89 7.89 -25.85 -4.07
N GLY A 90 7.05 -24.85 -4.32
CA GLY A 90 6.24 -24.18 -3.32
C GLY A 90 7.06 -23.35 -2.32
N ARG A 91 8.36 -23.17 -2.54
CA ARG A 91 9.25 -22.44 -1.64
C ARG A 91 9.45 -21.01 -2.08
N LEU A 92 9.88 -20.15 -1.16
CA LEU A 92 10.26 -18.78 -1.49
C LEU A 92 11.32 -18.80 -2.61
N HIS A 93 11.02 -18.11 -3.70
CA HIS A 93 12.00 -17.91 -4.78
C HIS A 93 13.17 -17.09 -4.26
N SER A 94 14.40 -17.57 -4.49
CA SER A 94 15.63 -16.96 -3.98
C SER A 94 16.78 -17.17 -4.96
N GLY A 95 17.95 -16.60 -4.67
CA GLY A 95 19.15 -16.82 -5.48
C GLY A 95 19.63 -18.28 -5.57
N GLU A 96 19.07 -19.17 -4.74
CA GLU A 96 19.34 -20.63 -4.78
C GLU A 96 18.30 -21.40 -5.61
N SER A 97 17.23 -20.73 -6.02
CA SER A 97 16.19 -21.32 -6.87
C SER A 97 16.67 -21.45 -8.31
N LYS A 98 15.95 -22.25 -9.12
CA LYS A 98 16.16 -22.27 -10.56
C LYS A 98 16.00 -20.85 -11.10
N PRO A 99 16.97 -20.35 -11.90
CA PRO A 99 16.85 -19.01 -12.49
C PRO A 99 15.56 -18.86 -13.31
N GLU A 100 14.88 -17.77 -13.14
CA GLU A 100 13.70 -17.36 -13.92
C GLU A 100 14.08 -16.35 -14.99
N THR A 101 13.32 -16.36 -16.09
CA THR A 101 13.42 -15.31 -17.10
C THR A 101 12.70 -14.05 -16.60
N ASN A 102 13.00 -12.89 -17.19
CA ASN A 102 12.28 -11.66 -16.87
C ASN A 102 10.78 -11.77 -17.18
N GLU A 103 10.41 -12.57 -18.18
CA GLU A 103 9.02 -12.83 -18.57
C GLU A 103 8.30 -13.63 -17.48
N GLU A 104 8.93 -14.68 -16.92
CA GLU A 104 8.38 -15.46 -15.81
C GLU A 104 8.19 -14.58 -14.56
N GLN A 105 9.19 -13.80 -14.18
CA GLN A 105 9.11 -12.85 -13.06
C GLN A 105 7.98 -11.82 -13.28
N THR A 106 7.82 -11.34 -14.52
CA THR A 106 6.74 -10.42 -14.86
C THR A 106 5.36 -11.05 -14.66
N MET A 107 5.18 -12.35 -14.96
CA MET A 107 3.90 -13.02 -14.74
C MET A 107 3.55 -13.13 -13.25
N TYR A 108 4.50 -13.44 -12.37
CA TYR A 108 4.28 -13.44 -10.92
C TYR A 108 3.97 -12.02 -10.41
N LEU A 109 4.71 -11.03 -10.90
CA LEU A 109 4.48 -9.62 -10.55
C LEU A 109 3.07 -9.16 -10.90
N LEU A 110 2.56 -9.52 -12.09
CA LEU A 110 1.21 -9.18 -12.53
C LEU A 110 0.13 -9.92 -11.74
N GLU A 111 0.34 -11.21 -11.42
CA GLU A 111 -0.55 -12.00 -10.57
C GLU A 111 -0.68 -11.38 -9.17
N ASN A 112 0.45 -11.04 -8.57
CA ASN A 112 0.49 -10.38 -7.27
C ASN A 112 -0.22 -9.02 -7.31
N ALA A 113 0.06 -8.20 -8.32
CA ALA A 113 -0.57 -6.89 -8.49
C ALA A 113 -2.09 -6.99 -8.66
N TYR A 114 -2.56 -7.99 -9.41
CA TYR A 114 -3.99 -8.27 -9.54
C TYR A 114 -4.63 -8.66 -8.21
N ASN A 115 -4.00 -9.57 -7.46
CA ASN A 115 -4.49 -10.03 -6.16
C ASN A 115 -4.57 -8.89 -5.14
N VAL A 116 -3.53 -8.04 -5.07
CA VAL A 116 -3.50 -6.84 -4.22
C VAL A 116 -4.61 -5.85 -4.59
N LEU A 117 -4.82 -5.59 -5.88
CA LEU A 117 -5.92 -4.71 -6.31
C LEU A 117 -7.29 -5.30 -5.94
N MET A 118 -7.49 -6.62 -6.16
CA MET A 118 -8.75 -7.31 -5.85
C MET A 118 -9.00 -7.42 -4.34
N SER A 119 -7.96 -7.33 -3.49
CA SER A 119 -8.08 -7.25 -2.03
C SER A 119 -8.47 -5.85 -1.52
N GLY A 120 -8.51 -4.82 -2.41
CA GLY A 120 -8.95 -3.46 -2.09
C GLY A 120 -7.83 -2.44 -1.96
N PHE A 121 -6.58 -2.83 -2.18
CA PHE A 121 -5.43 -1.93 -2.15
C PHE A 121 -5.24 -1.32 -3.55
N THR A 122 -5.62 -0.06 -3.68
CA THR A 122 -5.57 0.68 -4.95
C THR A 122 -4.24 1.39 -5.17
N THR A 123 -3.42 1.51 -4.12
CA THR A 123 -2.07 2.10 -4.15
C THR A 123 -1.13 1.30 -3.26
N ILE A 124 0.08 1.07 -3.75
CA ILE A 124 1.16 0.38 -3.02
C ILE A 124 2.49 1.13 -3.13
N GLN A 125 3.35 0.92 -2.14
CA GLN A 125 4.74 1.31 -2.17
C GLN A 125 5.60 0.04 -2.07
N SER A 126 6.34 -0.28 -3.16
CA SER A 126 7.16 -1.48 -3.25
C SER A 126 8.65 -1.11 -3.18
N PRO A 127 9.33 -1.41 -2.05
CA PRO A 127 10.72 -1.03 -1.88
C PRO A 127 11.67 -2.15 -2.31
N GLY A 128 12.29 -2.05 -3.47
CA GLY A 128 13.53 -2.74 -3.65
C GLY A 128 13.75 -3.59 -4.90
N ALA A 129 12.80 -3.73 -5.81
CA ALA A 129 13.04 -4.46 -7.06
C ALA A 129 12.99 -3.52 -8.27
N GLU A 130 13.99 -3.60 -9.15
CA GLU A 130 14.02 -2.79 -10.38
C GLU A 130 12.89 -3.14 -11.35
N ILE A 131 12.40 -4.38 -11.29
CA ILE A 131 11.29 -4.85 -12.11
C ILE A 131 9.97 -4.12 -11.79
N ASP A 132 9.81 -3.59 -10.58
CA ASP A 132 8.60 -2.89 -10.12
C ASP A 132 8.27 -1.68 -11.00
N ARG A 133 9.27 -1.05 -11.64
CA ARG A 133 9.04 0.07 -12.55
C ARG A 133 8.18 -0.32 -13.75
N TYR A 134 8.31 -1.55 -14.25
CA TYR A 134 7.51 -2.00 -15.39
C TYR A 134 6.05 -2.18 -15.01
N LEU A 135 5.77 -2.68 -13.80
CA LEU A 135 4.42 -2.71 -13.26
C LEU A 135 3.86 -1.29 -13.09
N ARG A 136 4.62 -0.40 -12.43
CA ARG A 136 4.24 0.99 -12.22
C ARG A 136 3.82 1.65 -13.54
N ASP A 137 4.69 1.56 -14.54
CA ASP A 137 4.49 2.23 -15.82
C ASP A 137 3.33 1.59 -16.61
N ALA A 138 3.21 0.26 -16.63
CA ALA A 138 2.10 -0.44 -17.30
C ALA A 138 0.74 -0.11 -16.65
N VAL A 139 0.68 -0.05 -15.32
CA VAL A 139 -0.53 0.32 -14.58
C VAL A 139 -0.88 1.81 -14.78
N ALA A 140 0.12 2.70 -14.82
CA ALA A 140 -0.08 4.13 -15.07
C ALA A 140 -0.65 4.40 -16.46
N HIS A 141 -0.28 3.60 -17.46
CA HIS A 141 -0.79 3.67 -18.83
C HIS A 141 -2.07 2.83 -19.05
N ALA A 142 -2.66 2.27 -17.99
CA ALA A 142 -3.82 1.39 -18.06
C ALA A 142 -3.64 0.16 -18.98
N ALA A 143 -2.39 -0.28 -19.20
CA ALA A 143 -2.09 -1.46 -20.00
C ALA A 143 -2.42 -2.77 -19.27
N VAL A 144 -2.36 -2.77 -17.94
CA VAL A 144 -2.70 -3.92 -17.09
C VAL A 144 -3.47 -3.46 -15.84
N PRO A 145 -4.35 -4.32 -15.26
CA PRO A 145 -4.94 -4.06 -13.97
C PRO A 145 -3.88 -4.19 -12.86
N GLY A 146 -3.92 -3.30 -11.87
CA GLY A 146 -3.02 -3.32 -10.71
C GLY A 146 -3.20 -2.09 -9.86
N PRO A 147 -2.63 -2.03 -8.66
CA PRO A 147 -2.61 -0.82 -7.83
C PRO A 147 -1.68 0.24 -8.42
N ARG A 148 -1.92 1.52 -8.14
CA ARG A 148 -0.93 2.57 -8.35
C ARG A 148 0.32 2.19 -7.57
N THR A 149 1.44 2.01 -8.26
CA THR A 149 2.68 1.53 -7.66
C THR A 149 3.70 2.65 -7.55
N LEU A 150 4.32 2.77 -6.38
CA LEU A 150 5.54 3.57 -6.16
C LEU A 150 6.68 2.59 -5.90
N THR A 151 7.89 2.90 -6.40
CA THR A 151 9.04 2.03 -6.19
C THR A 151 10.32 2.80 -5.86
N SER A 152 11.18 2.22 -5.01
CA SER A 152 12.53 2.71 -4.76
C SER A 152 13.56 2.18 -5.77
N LEU A 153 13.17 1.26 -6.63
CA LEU A 153 14.03 0.50 -7.56
C LEU A 153 15.11 -0.32 -6.84
N ARG A 154 15.82 0.30 -5.91
CA ARG A 154 16.97 -0.25 -5.16
C ARG A 154 16.91 0.18 -3.71
N ALA A 155 17.69 -0.51 -2.88
CA ALA A 155 17.82 -0.18 -1.47
C ALA A 155 19.28 0.11 -1.10
N ILE A 156 19.45 0.93 -0.06
CA ILE A 156 20.72 1.29 0.53
C ILE A 156 20.98 0.41 1.75
N THR A 157 22.20 -0.10 1.88
CA THR A 157 22.68 -0.87 3.03
C THR A 157 24.01 -0.26 3.51
N ASP A 158 24.54 -0.78 4.61
CA ASP A 158 25.90 -0.46 5.09
C ASP A 158 26.98 -0.79 4.04
N GLN A 159 26.73 -1.77 3.15
CA GLN A 159 27.64 -2.18 2.07
C GLN A 159 27.59 -1.23 0.86
N THR A 160 26.65 -0.28 0.80
CA THR A 160 26.58 0.70 -0.30
C THR A 160 27.82 1.60 -0.33
N GLY A 161 28.49 1.75 0.80
CA GLY A 161 29.80 2.40 0.90
C GLY A 161 29.83 3.63 1.81
N THR A 162 30.76 4.55 1.53
CA THR A 162 30.95 5.78 2.32
C THR A 162 29.72 6.71 2.20
N PRO A 163 29.55 7.68 3.12
CA PRO A 163 28.50 8.69 3.02
C PRO A 163 28.42 9.39 1.65
N ASP A 164 29.57 9.66 1.00
CA ASP A 164 29.59 10.28 -0.33
C ASP A 164 29.11 9.32 -1.43
N GLN A 165 29.48 8.06 -1.33
CA GLN A 165 28.97 7.02 -2.25
C GLN A 165 27.48 6.81 -2.08
N ILE A 166 26.96 6.86 -0.84
CA ILE A 166 25.53 6.79 -0.56
C ILE A 166 24.78 7.99 -1.16
N ARG A 167 25.29 9.22 -1.02
CA ARG A 167 24.72 10.40 -1.69
C ARG A 167 24.69 10.24 -3.20
N ALA A 168 25.77 9.73 -3.79
CA ALA A 168 25.82 9.45 -5.24
C ALA A 168 24.80 8.38 -5.64
N PHE A 169 24.65 7.31 -4.85
CA PHE A 169 23.64 6.27 -5.07
C PHE A 169 22.21 6.83 -5.04
N VAL A 170 21.90 7.69 -4.05
CA VAL A 170 20.58 8.34 -3.97
C VAL A 170 20.30 9.18 -5.21
N ARG A 171 21.25 10.01 -5.64
CA ARG A 171 21.13 10.82 -6.86
C ARG A 171 20.86 9.95 -8.09
N GLN A 172 21.61 8.85 -8.22
CA GLN A 172 21.43 7.94 -9.35
C GLN A 172 20.06 7.23 -9.30
N ALA A 173 19.64 6.72 -8.15
CA ALA A 173 18.33 6.07 -8.01
C ALA A 173 17.18 7.04 -8.38
N VAL A 174 17.27 8.30 -7.95
CA VAL A 174 16.30 9.34 -8.33
C VAL A 174 16.33 9.66 -9.82
N ALA A 175 17.52 9.75 -10.41
CA ALA A 175 17.68 9.96 -11.86
C ALA A 175 17.13 8.79 -12.69
N ASP A 176 17.23 7.56 -12.18
CA ASP A 176 16.67 6.35 -12.79
C ASP A 176 15.14 6.23 -12.61
N GLY A 177 14.53 7.16 -11.85
CA GLY A 177 13.08 7.25 -11.69
C GLY A 177 12.54 6.63 -10.39
N ALA A 178 13.34 6.50 -9.34
CA ALA A 178 12.85 6.10 -8.03
C ALA A 178 11.86 7.15 -7.47
N ASP A 179 10.73 6.66 -6.94
CA ASP A 179 9.69 7.51 -6.35
C ASP A 179 10.05 7.94 -4.94
N PHE A 180 10.77 7.09 -4.21
CA PHE A 180 11.26 7.28 -2.84
C PHE A 180 12.58 6.52 -2.64
N VAL A 181 13.18 6.64 -1.47
CA VAL A 181 14.46 5.99 -1.13
C VAL A 181 14.25 4.99 0.00
N LYS A 182 14.73 3.75 -0.15
CA LYS A 182 14.73 2.68 0.86
C LYS A 182 16.11 2.50 1.46
N LEU A 183 16.15 2.38 2.80
CA LEU A 183 17.35 2.06 3.57
C LEU A 183 17.12 0.82 4.45
N PHE A 184 18.20 0.06 4.68
CA PHE A 184 18.29 -0.98 5.71
C PHE A 184 19.28 -0.51 6.77
N ALA A 185 18.79 0.21 7.80
CA ALA A 185 19.63 0.74 8.87
C ALA A 185 20.05 -0.33 9.88
N THR A 186 19.31 -1.45 9.95
CA THR A 186 19.55 -2.54 10.89
C THR A 186 19.52 -3.89 10.19
N LYS A 187 20.03 -4.92 10.86
CA LYS A 187 19.78 -6.32 10.51
C LYS A 187 18.29 -6.64 10.57
N SER A 188 17.92 -7.75 9.92
CA SER A 188 16.59 -8.33 10.05
C SER A 188 16.28 -8.70 11.51
N ILE A 189 14.98 -8.78 11.86
CA ILE A 189 14.53 -9.35 13.13
C ILE A 189 15.08 -10.77 13.32
N ARG A 190 15.17 -11.57 12.25
CA ARG A 190 15.72 -12.94 12.26
C ARG A 190 17.20 -13.01 12.68
N GLU A 191 17.88 -11.88 12.73
CA GLU A 191 19.28 -11.72 13.15
C GLU A 191 19.44 -10.79 14.35
N GLY A 192 18.35 -10.52 15.08
CA GLY A 192 18.34 -9.71 16.28
C GLY A 192 18.21 -8.21 16.09
N GLY A 193 18.20 -7.68 14.85
CA GLY A 193 17.84 -6.30 14.54
C GLY A 193 18.86 -5.22 14.96
N ALA A 194 20.14 -5.56 15.15
CA ALA A 194 21.18 -4.60 15.50
C ALA A 194 21.43 -3.60 14.35
N GLN A 195 21.82 -2.37 14.67
CA GLN A 195 22.20 -1.36 13.69
C GLN A 195 23.41 -1.82 12.86
N THR A 196 23.36 -1.60 11.54
CA THR A 196 24.44 -1.92 10.59
C THR A 196 24.99 -0.67 9.90
N MET A 197 24.13 0.24 9.46
CA MET A 197 24.57 1.51 8.90
C MET A 197 25.06 2.44 10.01
N THR A 198 26.14 3.18 9.77
CA THR A 198 26.55 4.24 10.69
C THR A 198 25.56 5.42 10.64
N ASP A 199 25.56 6.25 11.69
CA ASP A 199 24.70 7.44 11.75
C ASP A 199 24.99 8.38 10.58
N GLU A 200 26.26 8.51 10.17
CA GLU A 200 26.69 9.33 9.02
C GLU A 200 26.18 8.77 7.69
N GLN A 201 26.14 7.44 7.54
CA GLN A 201 25.56 6.80 6.35
C GLN A 201 24.03 7.05 6.27
N ILE A 202 23.32 6.90 7.38
CA ILE A 202 21.88 7.18 7.48
C ILE A 202 21.61 8.66 7.18
N GLN A 203 22.39 9.56 7.77
CA GLN A 203 22.26 11.00 7.54
C GLN A 203 22.55 11.38 6.09
N ALA A 204 23.54 10.75 5.46
CA ALA A 204 23.84 10.98 4.04
C ALA A 204 22.68 10.56 3.14
N ALA A 205 22.06 9.40 3.40
CA ALA A 205 20.94 8.90 2.62
C ALA A 205 19.69 9.78 2.78
N CYS A 206 19.25 10.04 4.02
CA CYS A 206 18.02 10.79 4.28
C CYS A 206 18.19 12.28 3.96
N GLY A 207 19.37 12.86 4.21
CA GLY A 207 19.68 14.25 3.85
C GLY A 207 19.68 14.48 2.35
N GLU A 208 20.30 13.61 1.57
CA GLU A 208 20.32 13.71 0.11
C GLU A 208 18.94 13.48 -0.50
N ALA A 209 18.20 12.48 -0.01
CA ALA A 209 16.82 12.24 -0.45
C ALA A 209 15.96 13.49 -0.22
N LYS A 210 16.02 14.09 0.96
CA LYS A 210 15.32 15.33 1.31
C LYS A 210 15.71 16.50 0.41
N ALA A 211 16.99 16.66 0.10
CA ALA A 211 17.48 17.70 -0.80
C ALA A 211 16.92 17.55 -2.23
N LEU A 212 16.64 16.32 -2.65
CA LEU A 212 16.01 15.97 -3.93
C LEU A 212 14.47 15.92 -3.87
N GLY A 213 13.85 16.32 -2.74
CA GLY A 213 12.40 16.28 -2.56
C GLY A 213 11.82 14.87 -2.48
N LYS A 214 12.65 13.87 -2.15
CA LYS A 214 12.23 12.47 -2.02
C LYS A 214 12.02 12.07 -0.56
N ARG A 215 11.04 11.22 -0.33
CA ARG A 215 10.79 10.59 0.96
C ARG A 215 11.68 9.38 1.14
N THR A 216 11.83 8.97 2.40
CA THR A 216 12.63 7.81 2.79
C THR A 216 11.82 6.87 3.66
N ILE A 217 11.98 5.56 3.44
CA ILE A 217 11.49 4.53 4.35
C ILE A 217 12.67 3.72 4.86
N VAL A 218 12.70 3.45 6.14
CA VAL A 218 13.87 2.88 6.81
C VAL A 218 13.51 1.60 7.55
N HIS A 219 14.04 0.48 7.08
CA HIS A 219 14.03 -0.76 7.86
C HIS A 219 14.88 -0.57 9.12
N ALA A 220 14.25 -0.53 10.28
CA ALA A 220 14.92 -0.35 11.57
C ALA A 220 14.20 -1.12 12.67
N GLN A 221 14.72 -2.30 13.02
CA GLN A 221 14.14 -3.20 14.02
C GLN A 221 14.47 -2.76 15.46
N GLY A 222 15.72 -2.32 15.69
CA GLY A 222 16.22 -1.89 16.98
C GLY A 222 16.17 -0.38 17.19
N PRO A 223 16.27 0.08 18.45
CA PRO A 223 16.11 1.48 18.80
C PRO A 223 17.23 2.38 18.30
N GLU A 224 18.47 1.87 18.18
CA GLU A 224 19.62 2.66 17.77
C GLU A 224 19.46 3.15 16.32
N GLY A 225 19.26 2.23 15.38
CA GLY A 225 19.05 2.56 13.96
C GLY A 225 17.80 3.40 13.72
N ALA A 226 16.72 3.15 14.47
CA ALA A 226 15.52 3.97 14.41
C ALA A 226 15.76 5.39 14.93
N LYS A 227 16.46 5.56 16.08
CA LYS A 227 16.83 6.86 16.64
C LYS A 227 17.69 7.67 15.65
N ALA A 228 18.76 7.05 15.12
CA ALA A 228 19.61 7.68 14.13
C ALA A 228 18.81 8.15 12.90
N SER A 229 17.86 7.32 12.43
CA SER A 229 17.01 7.64 11.28
C SER A 229 16.05 8.80 11.54
N VAL A 230 15.41 8.83 12.73
CA VAL A 230 14.54 9.95 13.12
C VAL A 230 15.34 11.26 13.19
N LEU A 231 16.51 11.24 13.83
CA LEU A 231 17.39 12.41 13.97
C LEU A 231 17.96 12.88 12.62
N ALA A 232 18.17 11.96 11.67
CA ALA A 232 18.54 12.28 10.30
C ALA A 232 17.41 12.88 9.46
N GLY A 233 16.17 12.95 10.00
CA GLY A 233 15.00 13.48 9.32
C GLY A 233 14.43 12.55 8.25
N CYS A 234 14.62 11.24 8.39
CA CYS A 234 13.99 10.24 7.55
C CYS A 234 12.47 10.27 7.71
N THR A 235 11.71 9.93 6.65
CA THR A 235 10.25 10.14 6.62
C THR A 235 9.49 9.10 7.43
N ALA A 236 9.83 7.81 7.28
CA ALA A 236 9.13 6.72 7.96
C ALA A 236 10.10 5.67 8.48
N ILE A 237 9.75 5.09 9.63
CA ILE A 237 10.43 3.94 10.24
C ILE A 237 9.54 2.72 10.03
N GLU A 238 10.13 1.65 9.50
CA GLU A 238 9.51 0.37 9.23
C GLU A 238 9.85 -0.64 10.33
N HIS A 239 8.92 -1.53 10.66
CA HIS A 239 9.01 -2.61 11.64
C HIS A 239 9.09 -2.14 13.09
N GLY A 240 10.19 -1.59 13.53
CA GLY A 240 10.32 -1.02 14.86
C GLY A 240 9.96 -1.97 16.01
N ASN A 241 10.29 -3.25 15.90
CA ASN A 241 9.86 -4.28 16.85
C ASN A 241 10.25 -4.01 18.30
N ARG A 242 11.34 -3.26 18.51
CA ARG A 242 11.94 -3.05 19.85
C ARG A 242 12.17 -1.58 20.17
N LEU A 243 11.34 -0.67 19.64
CA LEU A 243 11.52 0.75 19.92
C LEU A 243 11.31 1.06 21.39
N THR A 244 12.20 1.90 21.92
CA THR A 244 12.06 2.45 23.28
C THR A 244 11.06 3.62 23.28
N ASP A 245 10.60 4.00 24.45
CA ASP A 245 9.74 5.17 24.62
C ASP A 245 10.43 6.46 24.17
N GLU A 246 11.75 6.58 24.37
CA GLU A 246 12.54 7.67 23.85
C GLU A 246 12.41 7.82 22.32
N VAL A 247 12.56 6.72 21.59
CA VAL A 247 12.46 6.74 20.12
C VAL A 247 11.05 7.09 19.68
N LEU A 248 10.03 6.54 20.33
CA LEU A 248 8.63 6.87 20.04
C LEU A 248 8.33 8.36 20.30
N ASP A 249 8.87 8.95 21.38
CA ASP A 249 8.73 10.38 21.67
C ASP A 249 9.48 11.26 20.65
N LEU A 250 10.65 10.82 20.17
CA LEU A 250 11.35 11.47 19.06
C LEU A 250 10.53 11.41 17.77
N MET A 251 9.90 10.27 17.45
CA MET A 251 9.04 10.17 16.26
C MET A 251 7.87 11.15 16.32
N VAL A 252 7.25 11.30 17.50
CA VAL A 252 6.17 12.28 17.70
C VAL A 252 6.69 13.70 17.48
N SER A 253 7.81 14.07 18.09
CA SER A 253 8.38 15.43 18.03
C SER A 253 8.88 15.83 16.64
N HIS A 254 9.35 14.85 15.84
CA HIS A 254 9.83 15.05 14.47
C HIS A 254 8.74 14.84 13.42
N GLY A 255 7.57 14.33 13.80
CA GLY A 255 6.47 14.00 12.88
C GLY A 255 6.77 12.79 11.97
N THR A 256 7.72 11.94 12.37
CA THR A 256 8.12 10.73 11.64
C THR A 256 6.97 9.72 11.65
N TYR A 257 6.67 9.12 10.49
CA TYR A 257 5.67 8.07 10.39
C TYR A 257 6.21 6.75 10.90
N PHE A 258 5.32 5.91 11.41
CA PHE A 258 5.63 4.56 11.84
C PHE A 258 4.77 3.54 11.11
N ASP A 259 5.42 2.66 10.38
CA ASP A 259 4.83 1.48 9.77
C ASP A 259 5.34 0.23 10.47
N SER A 260 4.51 -0.34 11.34
CA SER A 260 4.96 -1.43 12.20
C SER A 260 5.17 -2.74 11.45
N ASN A 261 4.37 -3.04 10.40
CA ASN A 261 4.39 -4.29 9.58
C ASN A 261 4.56 -5.59 10.39
N ASN A 262 4.13 -5.64 11.63
CA ASN A 262 4.54 -6.71 12.54
C ASN A 262 3.52 -7.83 12.66
N HIS A 263 2.24 -7.55 12.40
CA HIS A 263 1.22 -8.56 12.66
C HIS A 263 1.12 -9.54 11.49
N LEU A 264 0.63 -9.09 10.33
CA LEU A 264 0.47 -9.98 9.18
C LEU A 264 1.80 -10.62 8.75
N LEU A 265 2.88 -9.85 8.70
CA LEU A 265 4.19 -10.35 8.31
C LEU A 265 4.66 -11.53 9.16
N LEU A 266 4.65 -11.35 10.48
CA LEU A 266 5.16 -12.39 11.39
C LEU A 266 4.23 -13.61 11.42
N HIS A 267 2.91 -13.39 11.40
CA HIS A 267 1.94 -14.48 11.26
C HIS A 267 2.18 -15.25 9.94
N ASN A 268 2.35 -14.55 8.83
CA ASN A 268 2.62 -15.16 7.53
C ASN A 268 3.86 -16.05 7.55
N TYR A 269 4.97 -15.57 8.12
CA TYR A 269 6.18 -16.37 8.20
C TYR A 269 5.99 -17.63 9.06
N ILE A 270 5.30 -17.51 10.19
CA ILE A 270 5.05 -18.65 11.10
C ILE A 270 4.11 -19.67 10.45
N GLU A 271 3.01 -19.20 9.86
CA GLU A 271 2.02 -20.03 9.16
C GLU A 271 2.63 -20.77 7.96
N ASN A 272 3.51 -20.09 7.24
CA ASN A 272 4.15 -20.59 6.02
C ASN A 272 5.61 -21.05 6.23
N LYS A 273 6.00 -21.36 7.47
CA LYS A 273 7.38 -21.79 7.81
C LYS A 273 7.97 -22.82 6.85
N PRO A 274 7.25 -23.88 6.41
CA PRO A 274 7.82 -24.88 5.48
C PRO A 274 8.25 -24.30 4.13
N HIS A 275 7.62 -23.21 3.69
CA HIS A 275 7.91 -22.55 2.40
C HIS A 275 9.15 -21.63 2.48
N TYR A 276 9.55 -21.21 3.69
CA TYR A 276 10.67 -20.32 3.95
C TYR A 276 11.90 -21.02 4.54
N LEU A 277 11.69 -22.04 5.39
CA LEU A 277 12.75 -22.65 6.22
C LEU A 277 13.92 -23.15 5.38
N GLY A 278 15.14 -22.74 5.76
CA GLY A 278 16.40 -23.10 5.13
C GLY A 278 16.84 -22.17 4.00
N ILE A 279 16.11 -21.07 3.73
CA ILE A 279 16.48 -20.08 2.73
C ILE A 279 17.10 -18.87 3.45
N GLY A 280 18.36 -18.55 3.17
CA GLY A 280 19.06 -17.43 3.80
C GLY A 280 18.98 -17.46 5.33
N ASN A 281 18.53 -16.38 5.94
CA ASN A 281 18.36 -16.28 7.41
C ASN A 281 17.02 -16.81 7.94
N TYR A 282 16.20 -17.49 7.12
CA TYR A 282 15.01 -18.23 7.55
C TYR A 282 15.41 -19.61 8.08
N ASN A 283 16.27 -19.68 9.09
CA ASN A 283 16.67 -20.89 9.79
C ASN A 283 15.89 -21.01 11.13
N GLU A 284 16.08 -22.11 11.85
CA GLU A 284 15.38 -22.37 13.12
C GLU A 284 15.60 -21.28 14.17
N GLU A 285 16.79 -20.66 14.23
CA GLU A 285 17.08 -19.54 15.11
C GLU A 285 16.30 -18.29 14.66
N GLY A 286 16.29 -17.99 13.37
CA GLY A 286 15.51 -16.90 12.79
C GLY A 286 14.01 -17.03 13.11
N PHE A 287 13.46 -18.25 13.02
CA PHE A 287 12.06 -18.48 13.39
C PHE A 287 11.78 -18.25 14.88
N LYS A 288 12.70 -18.59 15.78
CA LYS A 288 12.57 -18.23 17.20
C LYS A 288 12.52 -16.71 17.40
N TYR A 289 13.32 -15.96 16.64
CA TYR A 289 13.23 -14.49 16.66
C TYR A 289 11.89 -13.97 16.15
N LEU A 290 11.31 -14.58 15.11
CA LEU A 290 9.98 -14.20 14.59
C LEU A 290 8.88 -14.47 15.62
N GLU A 291 8.88 -15.66 16.24
CA GLU A 291 7.92 -16.04 17.28
C GLU A 291 7.98 -15.08 18.49
N ASN A 292 9.19 -14.73 18.94
CA ASN A 292 9.41 -13.77 20.03
C ASN A 292 9.10 -12.32 19.60
N GLY A 293 9.16 -12.04 18.31
CA GLY A 293 8.88 -10.73 17.72
C GLY A 293 7.42 -10.33 17.80
N LEU A 294 6.49 -11.28 17.71
CA LEU A 294 5.04 -11.01 17.78
C LEU A 294 4.63 -10.25 19.06
N PRO A 295 4.88 -10.76 20.27
CA PRO A 295 4.50 -10.04 21.49
C PRO A 295 5.28 -8.73 21.66
N THR A 296 6.56 -8.70 21.29
CA THR A 296 7.42 -7.52 21.45
C THR A 296 6.97 -6.40 20.49
N GLY A 297 6.71 -6.72 19.23
CA GLY A 297 6.22 -5.77 18.24
C GLY A 297 4.83 -5.24 18.60
N ASN A 298 3.94 -6.12 19.10
CA ASN A 298 2.62 -5.72 19.56
C ASN A 298 2.67 -4.79 20.79
N ASP A 299 3.62 -4.98 21.71
CA ASP A 299 3.85 -4.04 22.81
C ASP A 299 4.31 -2.67 22.28
N THR A 300 5.30 -2.66 21.37
CA THR A 300 5.76 -1.41 20.74
C THR A 300 4.62 -0.71 20.00
N PHE A 301 3.79 -1.45 19.26
CA PHE A 301 2.62 -0.92 18.56
C PHE A 301 1.64 -0.24 19.53
N LYS A 302 1.28 -0.90 20.63
CA LYS A 302 0.38 -0.35 21.67
C LYS A 302 0.95 0.92 22.32
N ARG A 303 2.26 0.93 22.61
CA ARG A 303 2.92 2.14 23.15
C ARG A 303 2.93 3.29 22.14
N ALA A 304 3.17 2.98 20.86
CA ALA A 304 3.14 3.97 19.78
C ALA A 304 1.73 4.59 19.64
N LEU A 305 0.67 3.78 19.68
CA LEU A 305 -0.72 4.26 19.66
C LEU A 305 -0.99 5.19 20.86
N LYS A 306 -0.59 4.78 22.08
CA LYS A 306 -0.78 5.59 23.29
C LYS A 306 -0.05 6.94 23.22
N LYS A 307 1.13 6.97 22.62
CA LYS A 307 1.94 8.18 22.40
C LYS A 307 1.46 9.01 21.20
N LYS A 308 0.48 8.53 20.43
CA LYS A 308 -0.04 9.19 19.22
C LYS A 308 1.02 9.38 18.13
N VAL A 309 1.90 8.42 17.97
CA VAL A 309 2.79 8.33 16.81
C VAL A 309 1.93 8.24 15.55
N LYS A 310 2.33 8.85 14.45
CA LYS A 310 1.65 8.77 13.16
C LYS A 310 1.78 7.35 12.58
N MET A 311 0.81 6.46 12.91
CA MET A 311 0.79 5.06 12.50
C MET A 311 0.23 4.93 11.09
N VAL A 312 1.07 4.68 10.09
CA VAL A 312 0.66 4.37 8.71
C VAL A 312 0.41 2.88 8.55
N PHE A 313 -0.09 2.49 7.40
CA PHE A 313 -0.42 1.11 7.09
C PHE A 313 0.53 0.55 6.03
N GLY A 314 1.27 -0.46 6.38
CA GLY A 314 2.02 -1.33 5.50
C GLY A 314 2.08 -2.74 6.05
N THR A 315 2.31 -3.68 5.18
CA THR A 315 2.28 -5.11 5.52
C THR A 315 3.64 -5.79 5.44
N ASP A 316 4.61 -5.18 4.74
CA ASP A 316 5.81 -5.86 4.26
C ASP A 316 5.43 -7.17 3.54
N GLY A 317 4.39 -7.05 2.68
CA GLY A 317 3.71 -8.18 2.04
C GLY A 317 4.68 -9.08 1.30
N MET A 318 4.87 -10.28 1.84
CA MET A 318 5.69 -11.37 1.31
C MET A 318 4.78 -12.48 0.76
N PRO A 319 5.28 -13.43 -0.01
CA PRO A 319 4.51 -14.58 -0.50
C PRO A 319 3.73 -15.25 0.65
N GLY A 320 2.45 -15.55 0.41
CA GLY A 320 1.50 -16.05 1.42
C GLY A 320 0.69 -14.95 2.12
N ALA A 321 1.20 -13.69 2.17
CA ALA A 321 0.47 -12.52 2.64
C ALA A 321 -0.14 -11.71 1.48
N ILE A 322 0.46 -11.77 0.29
CA ILE A 322 -0.01 -11.04 -0.90
C ILE A 322 -1.44 -11.45 -1.26
N GLY A 323 -2.33 -10.47 -1.40
CA GLY A 323 -3.77 -10.66 -1.57
C GLY A 323 -4.55 -10.80 -0.25
N ARG A 324 -3.86 -10.76 0.91
CA ARG A 324 -4.41 -10.81 2.28
C ARG A 324 -4.02 -9.59 3.13
N GLU A 325 -3.56 -8.52 2.51
CA GLU A 325 -3.07 -7.31 3.21
C GLU A 325 -4.10 -6.77 4.22
N TYR A 326 -5.39 -6.96 3.95
CA TYR A 326 -6.49 -6.60 4.87
C TYR A 326 -6.43 -7.31 6.22
N ASP A 327 -5.73 -8.44 6.35
CA ASP A 327 -5.55 -9.12 7.64
C ASP A 327 -4.73 -8.28 8.62
N GLU A 328 -3.82 -7.43 8.16
CA GLU A 328 -3.14 -6.47 9.01
C GLU A 328 -4.13 -5.51 9.70
N LEU A 329 -5.19 -5.03 9.00
CA LEU A 329 -6.25 -4.23 9.64
C LEU A 329 -6.94 -5.02 10.76
N VAL A 330 -7.22 -6.29 10.53
CA VAL A 330 -7.87 -7.15 11.52
C VAL A 330 -6.97 -7.34 12.74
N TYR A 331 -5.70 -7.67 12.54
CA TYR A 331 -4.73 -7.86 13.63
C TYR A 331 -4.50 -6.57 14.42
N ARG A 332 -4.32 -5.42 13.75
CA ARG A 332 -4.15 -4.12 14.41
C ARG A 332 -5.30 -3.80 15.37
N VAL A 333 -6.54 -4.13 14.97
CA VAL A 333 -7.71 -3.92 15.81
C VAL A 333 -7.83 -4.98 16.91
N LYS A 334 -7.76 -6.27 16.56
CA LYS A 334 -8.02 -7.37 17.48
C LYS A 334 -6.90 -7.57 18.51
N ASP A 335 -5.65 -7.52 18.05
CA ASP A 335 -4.47 -7.83 18.87
C ASP A 335 -3.73 -6.56 19.30
N GLY A 336 -3.64 -5.58 18.39
CA GLY A 336 -3.00 -4.28 18.63
C GLY A 336 -3.84 -3.30 19.43
N GLY A 337 -5.18 -3.49 19.50
CA GLY A 337 -6.07 -2.59 20.21
C GLY A 337 -6.28 -1.23 19.55
N GLN A 338 -5.93 -1.08 18.26
CA GLN A 338 -6.23 0.13 17.50
C GLN A 338 -7.74 0.25 17.28
N ALA A 339 -8.29 1.45 17.42
CA ALA A 339 -9.71 1.66 17.12
C ALA A 339 -9.98 1.39 15.62
N PRO A 340 -11.11 0.75 15.25
CA PRO A 340 -11.40 0.41 13.85
C PRO A 340 -11.33 1.60 12.89
N MET A 341 -11.81 2.77 13.30
CA MET A 341 -11.72 4.00 12.50
C MET A 341 -10.26 4.43 12.30
N ASP A 342 -9.43 4.38 13.33
CA ASP A 342 -8.03 4.77 13.24
C ASP A 342 -7.23 3.79 12.36
N ALA A 343 -7.60 2.50 12.37
CA ALA A 343 -7.03 1.50 11.46
C ALA A 343 -7.39 1.82 9.99
N ILE A 344 -8.65 2.20 9.70
CA ILE A 344 -9.07 2.62 8.36
C ILE A 344 -8.35 3.91 7.94
N VAL A 345 -8.25 4.91 8.84
CA VAL A 345 -7.52 6.17 8.57
C VAL A 345 -6.05 5.88 8.29
N SER A 346 -5.42 4.95 9.02
CA SER A 346 -4.03 4.55 8.77
C SER A 346 -3.82 3.98 7.36
N ALA A 347 -4.78 3.18 6.86
CA ALA A 347 -4.72 2.57 5.53
C ALA A 347 -5.24 3.49 4.40
N THR A 348 -5.66 4.71 4.72
CA THR A 348 -6.23 5.65 3.73
C THR A 348 -5.53 7.00 3.79
N SER A 349 -6.11 8.02 4.43
CA SER A 349 -5.59 9.39 4.35
C SER A 349 -4.21 9.57 4.97
N LEU A 350 -3.90 8.87 6.06
CA LEU A 350 -2.59 8.99 6.72
C LEU A 350 -1.48 8.34 5.90
N SER A 351 -1.73 7.16 5.31
CA SER A 351 -0.81 6.54 4.36
C SER A 351 -0.65 7.38 3.10
N ALA A 352 -1.73 7.97 2.56
CA ALA A 352 -1.65 8.90 1.44
C ALA A 352 -0.76 10.12 1.76
N GLU A 353 -0.87 10.68 2.97
CA GLU A 353 0.00 11.77 3.45
C GLU A 353 1.46 11.33 3.48
N SER A 354 1.76 10.18 4.08
CA SER A 354 3.13 9.67 4.24
C SER A 354 3.84 9.42 2.92
N ILE A 355 3.11 8.95 1.89
CA ILE A 355 3.65 8.74 0.54
C ILE A 355 3.57 10.00 -0.35
N GLY A 356 3.08 11.14 0.18
CA GLY A 356 2.99 12.45 -0.48
C GLY A 356 1.88 12.57 -1.50
N LEU A 357 0.91 11.68 -1.49
CA LEU A 357 -0.25 11.68 -2.39
C LEU A 357 -1.55 12.11 -1.70
N GLY A 358 -1.50 12.65 -0.48
CA GLY A 358 -2.68 13.06 0.29
C GLY A 358 -3.54 14.15 -0.37
N HIS A 359 -3.01 14.85 -1.37
CA HIS A 359 -3.75 15.81 -2.21
C HIS A 359 -4.52 15.13 -3.36
N LEU A 360 -4.25 13.85 -3.62
CA LEU A 360 -4.75 13.10 -4.77
C LEU A 360 -5.67 11.94 -4.37
N ILE A 361 -5.29 11.17 -3.33
CA ILE A 361 -5.93 9.92 -2.90
C ILE A 361 -6.10 9.83 -1.39
N GLY A 362 -6.72 8.75 -0.92
CA GLY A 362 -6.88 8.42 0.50
C GLY A 362 -8.07 9.09 1.18
N THR A 363 -8.87 9.87 0.45
CA THR A 363 -10.07 10.52 0.98
C THR A 363 -11.19 10.52 -0.04
N LEU A 364 -12.41 10.20 0.38
CA LEU A 364 -13.60 10.39 -0.46
C LEU A 364 -14.06 11.86 -0.34
N ALA A 365 -13.58 12.71 -1.25
CA ALA A 365 -13.92 14.12 -1.31
C ALA A 365 -13.90 14.62 -2.76
N ALA A 366 -14.61 15.73 -3.03
CA ALA A 366 -14.60 16.35 -4.35
C ALA A 366 -13.17 16.73 -4.78
N GLY A 367 -12.83 16.42 -6.04
CA GLY A 367 -11.53 16.66 -6.64
C GLY A 367 -10.50 15.54 -6.44
N MET A 368 -10.74 14.61 -5.50
CA MET A 368 -9.87 13.44 -5.29
C MET A 368 -10.05 12.41 -6.41
N GLU A 369 -9.04 11.57 -6.64
CA GLU A 369 -9.16 10.42 -7.53
C GLU A 369 -10.24 9.44 -7.02
N ALA A 370 -10.96 8.85 -7.95
CA ALA A 370 -11.98 7.87 -7.65
C ALA A 370 -11.37 6.49 -7.40
N ASP A 371 -10.57 6.40 -6.34
CA ASP A 371 -10.06 5.17 -5.77
C ASP A 371 -11.02 4.79 -4.62
N ILE A 372 -11.94 3.86 -4.88
CA ILE A 372 -13.08 3.57 -4.01
C ILE A 372 -13.23 2.06 -3.85
N ILE A 373 -13.43 1.62 -2.62
CA ILE A 373 -13.74 0.21 -2.32
C ILE A 373 -15.03 0.09 -1.52
N ALA A 374 -15.59 -1.10 -1.50
CA ALA A 374 -16.68 -1.44 -0.58
C ALA A 374 -16.46 -2.79 0.08
N THR A 375 -16.85 -2.85 1.36
CA THR A 375 -16.98 -4.09 2.12
C THR A 375 -18.43 -4.28 2.56
N PRO A 376 -18.93 -5.52 2.73
CA PRO A 376 -20.27 -5.73 3.27
C PRO A 376 -20.33 -5.28 4.74
N GLY A 377 -21.50 -4.86 5.20
CA GLY A 377 -21.71 -4.49 6.60
C GLY A 377 -20.93 -3.27 7.06
N ASN A 378 -20.60 -3.22 8.35
CA ASN A 378 -19.97 -2.08 9.00
C ASN A 378 -18.63 -2.45 9.64
N PRO A 379 -17.47 -2.07 9.05
CA PRO A 379 -16.14 -2.41 9.58
C PRO A 379 -15.84 -1.76 10.92
N LEU A 380 -16.61 -0.75 11.34
CA LEU A 380 -16.46 -0.15 12.67
C LEU A 380 -17.09 -0.98 13.78
N GLN A 381 -18.03 -1.87 13.44
CA GLN A 381 -18.66 -2.80 14.38
C GLN A 381 -17.96 -4.17 14.33
N ASP A 382 -17.61 -4.62 13.15
CA ASP A 382 -16.85 -5.84 12.94
C ASP A 382 -15.77 -5.62 11.88
N ILE A 383 -14.53 -5.46 12.34
CA ILE A 383 -13.40 -5.24 11.43
C ILE A 383 -13.16 -6.41 10.47
N THR A 384 -13.61 -7.62 10.80
CA THR A 384 -13.36 -8.81 9.97
C THR A 384 -14.03 -8.74 8.60
N VAL A 385 -15.04 -7.88 8.42
CA VAL A 385 -15.70 -7.68 7.11
C VAL A 385 -14.76 -7.10 6.05
N VAL A 386 -13.62 -6.50 6.45
CA VAL A 386 -12.59 -6.00 5.51
C VAL A 386 -11.99 -7.13 4.65
N ARG A 387 -12.07 -8.38 5.11
CA ARG A 387 -11.67 -9.58 4.34
C ARG A 387 -12.50 -9.82 3.09
N HIS A 388 -13.64 -9.15 2.96
CA HIS A 388 -14.63 -9.40 1.92
C HIS A 388 -14.88 -8.14 1.08
N VAL A 389 -13.85 -7.63 0.44
CA VAL A 389 -14.00 -6.51 -0.51
C VAL A 389 -14.87 -6.96 -1.67
N THR A 390 -16.00 -6.28 -1.88
CA THR A 390 -17.00 -6.62 -2.91
C THR A 390 -16.99 -5.66 -4.10
N PHE A 391 -16.43 -4.48 -3.92
CA PHE A 391 -16.30 -3.47 -4.97
C PHE A 391 -14.92 -2.85 -4.93
N VAL A 392 -14.30 -2.70 -6.10
CA VAL A 392 -13.01 -1.99 -6.27
C VAL A 392 -13.08 -1.11 -7.49
N MET A 393 -12.87 0.18 -7.31
CA MET A 393 -12.68 1.18 -8.36
C MET A 393 -11.34 1.86 -8.13
N ARG A 394 -10.57 2.06 -9.19
CA ARG A 394 -9.34 2.84 -9.19
C ARG A 394 -9.35 3.81 -10.36
N GLY A 395 -9.15 5.11 -10.10
CA GLY A 395 -9.16 6.14 -11.12
C GLY A 395 -10.45 6.15 -11.95
N GLY A 396 -11.61 5.85 -11.33
CA GLY A 396 -12.90 5.80 -12.01
C GLY A 396 -13.20 4.50 -12.77
N THR A 397 -12.23 3.59 -12.90
CA THR A 397 -12.41 2.28 -13.55
C THR A 397 -12.79 1.23 -12.51
N VAL A 398 -13.88 0.50 -12.75
CA VAL A 398 -14.33 -0.59 -11.87
C VAL A 398 -13.60 -1.87 -12.25
N PHE A 399 -12.90 -2.47 -11.29
CA PHE A 399 -12.19 -3.74 -11.44
C PHE A 399 -12.91 -4.91 -10.77
N LYS A 400 -13.71 -4.63 -9.72
CA LYS A 400 -14.47 -5.64 -8.99
C LYS A 400 -15.86 -5.10 -8.65
N ASN A 401 -16.88 -5.91 -8.87
CA ASN A 401 -18.24 -5.67 -8.41
C ASN A 401 -18.94 -7.02 -8.26
N VAL A 402 -18.92 -7.59 -7.07
CA VAL A 402 -19.43 -8.93 -6.77
C VAL A 402 -20.40 -8.88 -5.59
N ALA A 403 -21.36 -9.80 -5.56
CA ALA A 403 -22.25 -9.94 -4.42
C ALA A 403 -21.46 -10.39 -3.18
N PRO A 404 -21.83 -9.91 -1.97
CA PRO A 404 -21.22 -10.40 -0.73
C PRO A 404 -21.47 -11.91 -0.56
N PRO A 405 -20.57 -12.63 0.17
CA PRO A 405 -20.74 -14.05 0.46
C PRO A 405 -22.11 -14.33 1.11
N SER A 406 -22.72 -15.44 0.76
CA SER A 406 -24.08 -15.81 1.24
C SER A 406 -24.17 -15.92 2.77
N SER A 407 -23.06 -16.26 3.44
CA SER A 407 -22.97 -16.32 4.90
C SER A 407 -23.04 -14.94 5.60
N MET A 408 -22.86 -13.85 4.85
CA MET A 408 -22.94 -12.47 5.35
C MET A 408 -24.26 -11.76 5.03
N LYS A 409 -25.16 -12.41 4.33
CA LYS A 409 -26.51 -11.85 4.14
C LYS A 409 -27.22 -11.85 5.49
N PRO A 410 -27.78 -10.72 5.95
CA PRO A 410 -28.59 -10.72 7.16
C PRO A 410 -29.68 -11.75 6.98
N SER A 411 -29.89 -12.60 8.00
CA SER A 411 -31.04 -13.51 8.01
C SER A 411 -32.29 -12.63 7.92
N MET A 412 -32.98 -12.67 6.80
CA MET A 412 -34.29 -12.05 6.72
C MET A 412 -35.16 -12.76 7.74
N SER A 413 -35.36 -12.13 8.92
CA SER A 413 -36.40 -12.60 9.85
C SER A 413 -37.71 -12.56 9.09
N LYS A 414 -38.26 -13.75 8.84
CA LYS A 414 -39.65 -13.86 8.40
C LYS A 414 -40.53 -13.22 9.48
N GLN A 415 -41.11 -12.07 9.19
CA GLN A 415 -42.27 -11.58 9.92
C GLN A 415 -43.50 -12.41 9.49
#